data_69105f973dd4ad894eb9e633f2e6a000
#
_entry.id   69105f973dd4ad894eb9e633f2e6a000
#
_cell.length_a   1.000
_cell.length_b   1.000
_cell.length_c   1.000
_cell.angle_alpha   90.00
_cell.angle_beta   90.00
_cell.angle_gamma   90.00
#
_symmetry.space_group_name_H-M   'P 1'
#
loop_
_entity.id
_entity.type
_entity.pdbx_description
1 polymer ?
#
loop_
_entity_poly.entity_id
_entity_poly.type
_entity_poly.pdbx_seq_one_letter_code
_entity_poly.pdbx_strand_id
1 'polypeptide(L)'
;MALDRLFIDERELDLYGAAGDLVLVGEAVVRLGVKLLDELEDKIRHIKLKRPELLRPKLVKAVYTDYAPPAALESARRRGIWVLKWSGDLTPRKIHEVKAPR
;
A
#
# COMPACT_ATOMS: atom_id res chain seq x y z
N MET A 1 -11.80 7.64 -7.83
CA MET A 1 -11.53 6.99 -6.51
C MET A 1 -11.11 8.06 -5.53
N ALA A 2 -11.83 8.17 -4.43
CA ALA A 2 -11.44 9.08 -3.35
C ALA A 2 -10.49 8.34 -2.39
N LEU A 3 -9.41 8.99 -1.99
CA LEU A 3 -8.46 8.45 -1.03
C LEU A 3 -8.66 9.12 0.32
N ASP A 4 -8.63 8.33 1.38
CA ASP A 4 -8.81 8.82 2.74
C ASP A 4 -8.00 7.95 3.69
N ARG A 5 -7.92 8.37 4.96
CA ARG A 5 -7.35 7.55 6.02
C ARG A 5 -8.30 6.43 6.39
N LEU A 6 -7.72 5.31 6.80
CA LEU A 6 -8.49 4.18 7.28
C LEU A 6 -7.94 3.74 8.64
N PHE A 7 -8.84 3.56 9.62
CA PHE A 7 -8.49 3.03 10.92
C PHE A 7 -9.10 1.64 11.07
N ILE A 8 -8.26 0.66 11.44
CA ILE A 8 -8.71 -0.71 11.73
C ILE A 8 -8.08 -1.10 13.04
N ASP A 9 -8.93 -1.28 14.07
CA ASP A 9 -8.49 -1.47 15.44
C ASP A 9 -7.62 -0.28 15.85
N GLU A 10 -6.37 -0.50 16.23
CA GLU A 10 -5.42 0.56 16.59
C GLU A 10 -4.45 0.88 15.46
N ARG A 11 -4.69 0.35 14.26
CA ARG A 11 -3.81 0.54 13.10
C ARG A 11 -4.39 1.58 12.16
N GLU A 12 -3.53 2.44 11.66
CA GLU A 12 -3.89 3.48 10.70
C GLU A 12 -3.21 3.21 9.35
N LEU A 13 -3.99 3.38 8.29
CA LEU A 13 -3.49 3.49 6.93
C LEU A 13 -3.67 4.93 6.47
N ASP A 14 -2.61 5.54 5.99
CA ASP A 14 -2.66 6.93 5.53
C ASP A 14 -3.48 7.09 4.25
N LEU A 15 -3.44 6.09 3.38
CA LEU A 15 -4.10 6.12 2.08
C LEU A 15 -4.94 4.86 1.89
N TYR A 16 -6.23 5.05 1.68
CA TYR A 16 -7.15 3.98 1.35
C TYR A 16 -8.20 4.50 0.37
N GLY A 17 -8.47 3.76 -0.67
CA GLY A 17 -9.56 4.06 -1.59
C GLY A 17 -9.96 2.82 -2.36
N ALA A 18 -11.26 2.69 -2.62
CA ALA A 18 -11.78 1.55 -3.38
C ALA A 18 -12.80 2.04 -4.40
N ALA A 19 -12.77 1.45 -5.58
CA ALA A 19 -13.72 1.71 -6.65
C ALA A 19 -13.84 0.47 -7.51
N GLY A 20 -15.08 -0.04 -7.68
CA GLY A 20 -15.30 -1.27 -8.43
C GLY A 20 -14.56 -2.44 -7.81
N ASP A 21 -13.74 -3.12 -8.59
CA ASP A 21 -12.97 -4.27 -8.16
C ASP A 21 -11.54 -3.91 -7.74
N LEU A 22 -11.21 -2.61 -7.65
CA LEU A 22 -9.88 -2.11 -7.33
C LEU A 22 -9.85 -1.44 -5.97
N VAL A 23 -8.80 -1.72 -5.20
CA VAL A 23 -8.51 -1.03 -3.94
C VAL A 23 -7.06 -0.57 -3.95
N LEU A 24 -6.84 0.63 -3.44
CA LEU A 24 -5.49 1.17 -3.18
C LEU A 24 -5.29 1.27 -1.68
N VAL A 25 -4.17 0.72 -1.20
CA VAL A 25 -3.77 0.75 0.20
C VAL A 25 -2.35 1.29 0.26
N GLY A 26 -2.11 2.27 1.10
CA GLY A 26 -0.78 2.87 1.14
C GLY A 26 -0.47 3.70 2.36
N GLU A 27 0.74 4.22 2.35
CA GLU A 27 1.28 5.07 3.40
C GLU A 27 1.92 6.32 2.79
N ALA A 28 1.93 7.40 3.57
CA ALA A 28 2.67 8.60 3.25
C ALA A 28 3.77 8.79 4.30
N VAL A 29 5.00 9.00 3.85
CA VAL A 29 6.15 9.11 4.74
C VAL A 29 7.18 10.06 4.14
N VAL A 30 7.87 10.84 5.00
CA VAL A 30 8.89 11.76 4.52
C VAL A 30 10.09 10.99 3.96
N ARG A 31 10.57 10.01 4.70
CA ARG A 31 11.70 9.17 4.29
C ARG A 31 11.32 7.70 4.35
N LEU A 32 11.39 7.03 3.22
CA LEU A 32 11.05 5.62 3.12
C LEU A 32 12.20 4.75 3.62
N GLY A 33 11.86 3.76 4.46
CA GLY A 33 12.77 2.69 4.85
C GLY A 33 12.14 1.34 4.59
N VAL A 34 12.94 0.29 4.59
CA VAL A 34 12.46 -1.08 4.37
C VAL A 34 11.45 -1.48 5.44
N LYS A 35 11.64 -1.02 6.67
CA LYS A 35 10.73 -1.31 7.77
C LYS A 35 9.30 -0.82 7.49
N LEU A 36 9.14 0.32 6.85
CA LEU A 36 7.82 0.82 6.49
C LEU A 36 7.14 -0.11 5.49
N LEU A 37 7.89 -0.68 4.56
CA LEU A 37 7.35 -1.65 3.61
C LEU A 37 6.84 -2.90 4.33
N ASP A 38 7.59 -3.38 5.33
CA ASP A 38 7.14 -4.50 6.16
C ASP A 38 5.86 -4.15 6.91
N GLU A 39 5.78 -2.95 7.47
CA GLU A 39 4.59 -2.47 8.18
C GLU A 39 3.38 -2.39 7.28
N LEU A 40 3.54 -1.91 6.04
CA LEU A 40 2.45 -1.86 5.07
C LEU A 40 1.95 -3.28 4.75
N GLU A 41 2.86 -4.21 4.51
CA GLU A 41 2.48 -5.61 4.25
C GLU A 41 1.74 -6.22 5.44
N ASP A 42 2.18 -5.93 6.68
CA ASP A 42 1.51 -6.39 7.89
C ASP A 42 0.10 -5.81 8.02
N LYS A 43 -0.07 -4.53 7.73
CA LYS A 43 -1.39 -3.88 7.77
C LYS A 43 -2.33 -4.51 6.74
N ILE A 44 -1.84 -4.82 5.55
CA ILE A 44 -2.65 -5.49 4.53
C ILE A 44 -3.08 -6.88 4.99
N ARG A 45 -2.16 -7.66 5.60
CA ARG A 45 -2.50 -8.97 6.17
C ARG A 45 -3.55 -8.85 7.26
N HIS A 46 -3.43 -7.84 8.12
CA HIS A 46 -4.40 -7.59 9.19
C HIS A 46 -5.79 -7.30 8.61
N ILE A 47 -5.87 -6.45 7.59
CA ILE A 47 -7.14 -6.16 6.90
C ILE A 47 -7.74 -7.44 6.33
N LYS A 48 -6.92 -8.25 5.67
CA LYS A 48 -7.39 -9.49 5.04
C LYS A 48 -8.00 -10.46 6.06
N LEU A 49 -7.44 -10.50 7.27
CA LEU A 49 -7.91 -11.37 8.34
C LEU A 49 -9.13 -10.80 9.07
N LYS A 50 -9.14 -9.52 9.37
CA LYS A 50 -10.13 -8.91 10.26
C LYS A 50 -11.25 -8.20 9.51
N ARG A 51 -10.95 -7.57 8.40
CA ARG A 51 -11.90 -6.76 7.63
C ARG A 51 -11.73 -7.02 6.13
N PRO A 52 -11.93 -8.28 5.67
CA PRO A 52 -11.69 -8.61 4.25
C PRO A 52 -12.60 -7.85 3.29
N GLU A 53 -13.76 -7.36 3.75
CA GLU A 53 -14.66 -6.57 2.93
C GLU A 53 -14.07 -5.23 2.50
N LEU A 54 -13.00 -4.77 3.15
CA LEU A 54 -12.30 -3.54 2.78
C LEU A 54 -11.35 -3.74 1.60
N LEU A 55 -11.04 -4.98 1.25
CA LEU A 55 -10.22 -5.29 0.08
C LEU A 55 -11.10 -5.56 -1.13
N ARG A 56 -10.51 -5.44 -2.30
CA ARG A 56 -11.14 -5.78 -3.59
C ARG A 56 -10.25 -6.81 -4.28
N PRO A 57 -10.76 -7.50 -5.31
CA PRO A 57 -9.96 -8.49 -6.04
C PRO A 57 -8.64 -7.97 -6.59
N LYS A 58 -8.58 -6.69 -6.95
CA LYS A 58 -7.38 -6.05 -7.46
C LYS A 58 -6.86 -5.04 -6.44
N LEU A 59 -5.58 -5.16 -6.08
CA LEU A 59 -4.96 -4.36 -5.04
C LEU A 59 -3.73 -3.62 -5.60
N VAL A 60 -3.66 -2.33 -5.34
CA VAL A 60 -2.46 -1.52 -5.56
C VAL A 60 -1.90 -1.14 -4.18
N LYS A 61 -0.63 -1.46 -3.96
CA LYS A 61 0.11 -1.07 -2.76
C LYS A 61 0.94 0.15 -3.11
N ALA A 62 0.80 1.23 -2.35
CA ALA A 62 1.45 2.50 -2.69
C ALA A 62 2.12 3.14 -1.48
N VAL A 63 3.22 3.84 -1.74
CA VAL A 63 3.88 4.69 -0.76
C VAL A 63 4.20 6.03 -1.41
N TYR A 64 3.70 7.10 -0.81
CA TYR A 64 4.09 8.46 -1.19
C TYR A 64 5.20 8.92 -0.25
N THR A 65 6.31 9.40 -0.82
CA THR A 65 7.47 9.79 -0.02
C THR A 65 8.21 10.97 -0.63
N ASP A 66 8.91 11.74 0.20
CA ASP A 66 9.81 12.80 -0.28
C ASP A 66 11.18 12.24 -0.66
N TYR A 67 11.59 11.14 -0.02
CA TYR A 67 12.89 10.54 -0.28
C TYR A 67 12.86 9.03 -0.04
N ALA A 68 13.43 8.29 -0.97
CA ALA A 68 13.56 6.83 -0.87
C ALA A 68 15.00 6.41 -1.21
N PRO A 69 15.74 5.85 -0.22
CA PRO A 69 17.08 5.32 -0.49
C PRO A 69 17.05 4.15 -1.47
N PRO A 70 18.18 3.89 -2.19
CA PRO A 70 18.22 2.80 -3.17
C PRO A 70 17.80 1.44 -2.63
N ALA A 71 18.18 1.08 -1.39
CA ALA A 71 17.83 -0.20 -0.80
C ALA A 71 16.31 -0.31 -0.59
N ALA A 72 15.65 0.79 -0.19
CA ALA A 72 14.20 0.79 -0.04
C ALA A 72 13.49 0.68 -1.38
N LEU A 73 13.99 1.37 -2.41
CA LEU A 73 13.42 1.27 -3.76
C LEU A 73 13.56 -0.13 -4.33
N GLU A 74 14.70 -0.77 -4.12
CA GLU A 74 14.93 -2.14 -4.55
C GLU A 74 13.93 -3.10 -3.88
N SER A 75 13.75 -2.97 -2.56
CA SER A 75 12.80 -3.78 -1.81
C SER A 75 11.36 -3.55 -2.28
N ALA A 76 10.98 -2.29 -2.48
CA ALA A 76 9.64 -1.95 -2.97
C ALA A 76 9.39 -2.55 -4.36
N ARG A 77 10.38 -2.46 -5.25
CA ARG A 77 10.26 -3.02 -6.59
C ARG A 77 10.04 -4.53 -6.56
N ARG A 78 10.78 -5.24 -5.72
CA ARG A 78 10.60 -6.70 -5.58
C ARG A 78 9.25 -7.08 -5.02
N ARG A 79 8.68 -6.25 -4.15
CA ARG A 79 7.37 -6.48 -3.53
C ARG A 79 6.20 -6.01 -4.38
N GLY A 80 6.48 -5.34 -5.51
CA GLY A 80 5.44 -4.75 -6.34
C GLY A 80 4.73 -3.58 -5.65
N ILE A 81 5.45 -2.83 -4.82
CA ILE A 81 4.93 -1.63 -4.17
C ILE A 81 5.26 -0.42 -5.03
N TRP A 82 4.23 0.34 -5.37
CA TRP A 82 4.36 1.57 -6.14
C TRP A 82 4.83 2.69 -5.21
N VAL A 83 6.07 3.15 -5.43
CA VAL A 83 6.62 4.29 -4.70
C VAL A 83 6.58 5.49 -5.61
N LEU A 84 6.01 6.58 -5.13
CA LEU A 84 5.91 7.82 -5.89
C LEU A 84 6.24 9.01 -4.99
N LYS A 85 6.72 10.08 -5.65
CA LYS A 85 6.93 11.37 -5.02
C LYS A 85 6.28 12.43 -5.91
N TRP A 86 6.29 13.70 -5.47
CA TRP A 86 5.64 14.77 -6.21
C TRP A 86 6.09 14.89 -7.67
N SER A 87 7.31 14.47 -7.97
CA SER A 87 7.89 14.57 -9.32
C SER A 87 7.63 13.34 -10.19
N GLY A 88 6.98 12.30 -9.67
CA GLY A 88 6.64 11.12 -10.44
C GLY A 88 6.92 9.80 -9.75
N ASP A 89 6.79 8.73 -10.50
CA ASP A 89 6.95 7.36 -10.00
C ASP A 89 8.42 7.00 -9.82
N LEU A 90 8.75 6.39 -8.69
CA LEU A 90 10.08 5.84 -8.41
C LEU A 90 10.14 4.34 -8.65
N THR A 91 9.01 3.65 -8.52
CA THR A 91 8.84 2.24 -8.91
C THR A 91 7.57 2.12 -9.72
N PRO A 92 7.42 1.05 -10.54
CA PRO A 92 6.22 0.90 -11.34
C PRO A 92 5.00 0.56 -10.49
N ARG A 93 3.84 1.03 -10.94
CA ARG A 93 2.56 0.66 -10.38
C ARG A 93 2.26 -0.78 -10.79
N LYS A 94 1.80 -1.58 -9.82
CA LYS A 94 1.47 -2.98 -10.06
C LYS A 94 0.14 -3.33 -9.44
N ILE A 95 -0.65 -4.13 -10.14
CA ILE A 95 -1.91 -4.66 -9.63
C ILE A 95 -1.66 -6.07 -9.12
N HIS A 96 -2.02 -6.31 -7.86
CA HIS A 96 -1.94 -7.62 -7.23
C HIS A 96 -3.33 -8.23 -7.17
N GLU A 97 -3.43 -9.52 -7.37
CA GLU A 97 -4.68 -10.22 -7.18
C GLU A 97 -4.82 -10.62 -5.70
N VAL A 98 -5.99 -10.32 -5.13
CA VAL A 98 -6.32 -10.70 -3.77
C VAL A 98 -7.26 -11.89 -3.84
N LYS A 99 -6.80 -13.04 -3.32
CA LYS A 99 -7.63 -14.23 -3.25
C LYS A 99 -8.65 -14.08 -2.14
N ALA A 100 -9.92 -14.31 -2.45
CA ALA A 100 -10.97 -14.29 -1.45
C ALA A 100 -10.70 -15.37 -0.39
N PRO A 101 -10.90 -15.06 0.89
CA PRO A 101 -10.84 -16.10 1.92
C PRO A 101 -11.97 -17.10 1.70
N ARG A 102 -11.64 -18.34 1.85
CA ARG A 102 -12.63 -19.43 1.74
C ARG A 102 -13.05 -19.88 3.12
#